data_e9484178a3417f365280767919c83a6b
#
_entry.id   e9484178a3417f365280767919c83a6b
#
_cell.length_a   1.000
_cell.length_b   1.000
_cell.length_c   1.000
_cell.angle_alpha   90.00
_cell.angle_beta   90.00
_cell.angle_gamma   90.00
#
_symmetry.space_group_name_H-M   'P 1'
#
loop_
_entity.id
_entity.type
_entity.pdbx_description
1 polymer ?
#
loop_
_entity_poly.entity_id
_entity_poly.type
_entity_poly.pdbx_seq_one_letter_code
_entity_poly.pdbx_strand_id
1 'polypeptide(L)'
;MRKNILSIICSLLLAFPVMAQVQPGSSQYSVSLHTGYGHNLTYGSFANFDLDAYLPINQHFDMQANLRASTENFYTFGVQLRPKFALPIGELYIEDRMLMRLVSRDQYNDFVHTLSVGYMMQYVSVQVGMSNRVIIPVPYLHHSNAELISEPFDMVYRVEAFVRPQTSPWNISLCVSNMDNYQVERMWQPMFYLGGWYDINDHWCVRLSGKMKLAGMFHLNAHYYASEVRFGAEYKF
;
A
#
# COMPACT_ATOMS: atom_id res chain seq x y z
N MET A 1 -29.28 -5.55 3.92
CA MET A 1 -27.87 -5.85 3.65
C MET A 1 -26.88 -4.82 4.20
N ARG A 2 -27.06 -3.49 4.05
CA ARG A 2 -26.10 -2.48 4.54
C ARG A 2 -25.77 -2.54 6.04
N LYS A 3 -26.75 -2.86 6.91
CA LYS A 3 -26.51 -2.96 8.37
C LYS A 3 -25.60 -4.12 8.79
N ASN A 4 -25.60 -5.21 8.04
CA ASN A 4 -24.77 -6.39 8.36
C ASN A 4 -23.29 -6.21 7.98
N ILE A 5 -23.01 -5.43 6.93
CA ILE A 5 -21.64 -5.13 6.50
C ILE A 5 -20.95 -4.25 7.54
N LEU A 6 -21.63 -3.23 8.05
CA LEU A 6 -21.11 -2.35 9.09
C LEU A 6 -20.82 -3.13 10.39
N SER A 7 -21.73 -4.05 10.77
CA SER A 7 -21.54 -4.92 11.93
C SER A 7 -20.34 -5.88 11.76
N ILE A 8 -20.15 -6.44 10.56
CA ILE A 8 -18.99 -7.30 10.27
C ILE A 8 -17.70 -6.49 10.31
N ILE A 9 -17.68 -5.28 9.74
CA ILE A 9 -16.52 -4.38 9.79
C ILE A 9 -16.23 -3.99 11.25
N CYS A 10 -17.23 -3.60 12.04
CA CYS A 10 -17.04 -3.30 13.46
C CYS A 10 -16.61 -4.54 14.27
N SER A 11 -17.13 -5.73 13.96
CA SER A 11 -16.71 -6.96 14.65
C SER A 11 -15.30 -7.39 14.25
N LEU A 12 -14.88 -7.19 13.00
CA LEU A 12 -13.51 -7.35 12.55
C LEU A 12 -12.59 -6.32 13.23
N LEU A 13 -13.00 -5.06 13.33
CA LEU A 13 -12.23 -4.02 14.02
C LEU A 13 -12.09 -4.27 15.53
N LEU A 14 -13.05 -4.95 16.16
CA LEU A 14 -13.02 -5.30 17.58
C LEU A 14 -12.34 -6.65 17.86
N ALA A 15 -12.25 -7.54 16.87
CA ALA A 15 -11.68 -8.88 17.03
C ALA A 15 -10.17 -8.95 16.71
N PHE A 16 -9.62 -7.94 16.04
CA PHE A 16 -8.18 -7.88 15.80
C PHE A 16 -7.53 -6.95 16.84
N PRO A 17 -6.61 -7.46 17.66
CA PRO A 17 -5.65 -6.58 18.31
C PRO A 17 -4.89 -5.88 17.20
N VAL A 18 -5.06 -4.66 17.18
CA VAL A 18 -4.60 -3.59 16.32
C VAL A 18 -3.15 -3.74 15.82
N MET A 19 -2.92 -3.60 14.52
CA MET A 19 -1.63 -3.88 13.86
C MET A 19 -1.29 -2.92 12.73
N ALA A 20 -0.07 -2.44 12.61
CA ALA A 20 0.31 -1.40 11.64
C ALA A 20 1.59 -1.61 10.85
N GLN A 21 1.93 -0.57 10.12
CA GLN A 21 3.12 -0.50 9.27
C GLN A 21 4.41 -0.49 10.10
N VAL A 22 5.35 -1.36 9.77
CA VAL A 22 6.65 -1.44 10.41
C VAL A 22 7.72 -0.86 9.50
N GLN A 23 8.54 -0.08 10.15
CA GLN A 23 9.88 0.20 9.66
C GLN A 23 10.66 -1.13 9.58
N PRO A 24 11.56 -1.27 8.60
CA PRO A 24 12.48 -2.39 8.58
C PRO A 24 13.19 -2.54 9.92
N GLY A 25 13.02 -3.71 10.56
CA GLY A 25 13.65 -4.03 11.85
C GLY A 25 12.82 -3.75 13.10
N SER A 26 11.57 -3.26 13.01
CA SER A 26 10.69 -3.19 14.17
C SER A 26 10.07 -4.55 14.47
N SER A 27 10.12 -4.97 15.71
CA SER A 27 9.50 -6.20 16.22
C SER A 27 8.15 -5.93 16.90
N GLN A 28 7.66 -4.70 16.83
CA GLN A 28 6.46 -4.26 17.53
C GLN A 28 5.24 -4.29 16.61
N TYR A 29 4.13 -4.72 17.18
CA TYR A 29 2.82 -4.53 16.57
C TYR A 29 2.53 -3.04 16.47
N SER A 30 1.96 -2.60 15.37
CA SER A 30 1.53 -1.22 15.31
C SER A 30 0.31 -1.02 14.38
N VAL A 31 -0.45 0.08 14.58
CA VAL A 31 -1.54 0.53 13.73
C VAL A 31 -1.29 1.93 13.30
N SER A 32 -1.56 2.22 12.06
CA SER A 32 -1.58 3.58 11.58
C SER A 32 -2.90 3.97 10.94
N LEU A 33 -3.26 5.20 11.18
CA LEU A 33 -4.41 5.88 10.62
C LEU A 33 -3.91 7.06 9.81
N HIS A 34 -4.32 7.13 8.54
CA HIS A 34 -3.92 8.22 7.65
C HIS A 34 -5.14 8.85 7.00
N THR A 35 -5.06 10.16 6.79
CA THR A 35 -5.94 10.88 5.89
C THR A 35 -5.12 11.43 4.74
N GLY A 36 -5.63 11.32 3.52
CA GLY A 36 -4.98 11.80 2.32
C GLY A 36 -5.89 12.75 1.55
N TYR A 37 -5.27 13.74 0.92
CA TYR A 37 -5.94 14.60 -0.05
C TYR A 37 -5.10 14.65 -1.32
N GLY A 38 -5.75 14.53 -2.47
CA GLY A 38 -5.06 14.48 -3.75
C GLY A 38 -5.88 14.99 -4.91
N HIS A 39 -5.23 14.99 -6.07
CA HIS A 39 -5.84 15.32 -7.34
C HIS A 39 -5.44 14.30 -8.39
N ASN A 40 -6.41 13.88 -9.19
CA ASN A 40 -6.24 12.96 -10.30
C ASN A 40 -6.82 13.59 -11.55
N LEU A 41 -6.11 13.54 -12.68
CA LEU A 41 -6.57 14.15 -13.94
C LEU A 41 -7.88 13.57 -14.45
N THR A 42 -8.18 12.31 -14.14
CA THR A 42 -9.40 11.63 -14.61
C THR A 42 -10.61 11.94 -13.73
N TYR A 43 -10.43 11.98 -12.42
CA TYR A 43 -11.55 12.04 -11.45
C TYR A 43 -11.60 13.35 -10.66
N GLY A 44 -10.58 14.21 -10.78
CA GLY A 44 -10.47 15.47 -10.05
C GLY A 44 -9.88 15.30 -8.64
N SER A 45 -10.32 16.15 -7.71
CA SER A 45 -9.85 16.09 -6.32
C SER A 45 -10.50 14.96 -5.54
N PHE A 46 -9.74 14.32 -4.67
CA PHE A 46 -10.20 13.23 -3.83
C PHE A 46 -9.64 13.32 -2.41
N ALA A 47 -10.30 12.63 -1.49
CA ALA A 47 -9.81 12.39 -0.14
C ALA A 47 -9.80 10.89 0.15
N ASN A 48 -8.81 10.43 0.88
CA ASN A 48 -8.65 9.06 1.33
C ASN A 48 -8.62 8.98 2.84
N PHE A 49 -9.11 7.86 3.35
CA PHE A 49 -8.94 7.43 4.72
C PHE A 49 -8.34 6.03 4.71
N ASP A 50 -7.17 5.89 5.31
CA ASP A 50 -6.39 4.66 5.30
C ASP A 50 -6.22 4.13 6.73
N LEU A 51 -6.39 2.83 6.89
CA LEU A 51 -6.07 2.09 8.10
C LEU A 51 -5.10 0.98 7.71
N ASP A 52 -3.91 1.01 8.29
CA ASP A 52 -2.90 0.00 8.09
C ASP A 52 -2.64 -0.74 9.41
N ALA A 53 -2.42 -2.02 9.30
CA ALA A 53 -2.18 -2.91 10.42
C ALA A 53 -0.97 -3.81 10.13
N TYR A 54 0.03 -3.84 11.02
CA TYR A 54 1.21 -4.66 10.89
C TYR A 54 1.38 -5.63 12.05
N LEU A 55 1.74 -6.87 11.70
CA LEU A 55 1.85 -8.00 12.60
C LEU A 55 3.20 -8.71 12.41
N PRO A 56 4.19 -8.44 13.23
CA PRO A 56 5.37 -9.31 13.29
C PRO A 56 5.00 -10.63 13.99
N ILE A 57 4.76 -11.68 13.22
CA ILE A 57 4.40 -12.99 13.78
C ILE A 57 5.60 -13.60 14.49
N ASN A 58 6.78 -13.46 13.90
CA ASN A 58 8.06 -13.79 14.50
C ASN A 58 9.21 -13.07 13.77
N GLN A 59 10.45 -13.31 14.16
CA GLN A 59 11.62 -12.68 13.55
C GLN A 59 11.82 -12.98 12.05
N HIS A 60 11.16 -14.02 11.52
CA HIS A 60 11.29 -14.47 10.13
C HIS A 60 10.03 -14.25 9.31
N PHE A 61 8.95 -13.76 9.91
CA PHE A 61 7.69 -13.63 9.21
C PHE A 61 6.86 -12.47 9.75
N ASP A 62 6.45 -11.60 8.88
CA ASP A 62 5.47 -10.55 9.18
C ASP A 62 4.26 -10.58 8.23
N MET A 63 3.19 -9.97 8.68
CA MET A 63 1.97 -9.77 7.93
C MET A 63 1.54 -8.31 8.04
N GLN A 64 0.96 -7.79 6.98
CA GLN A 64 0.35 -6.47 6.97
C GLN A 64 -1.06 -6.56 6.39
N ALA A 65 -2.01 -5.85 6.98
CA ALA A 65 -3.34 -5.64 6.45
C ALA A 65 -3.58 -4.14 6.21
N ASN A 66 -4.26 -3.81 5.12
CA ASN A 66 -4.47 -2.44 4.69
C ASN A 66 -5.94 -2.26 4.30
N LEU A 67 -6.54 -1.16 4.71
CA LEU A 67 -7.87 -0.75 4.32
C LEU A 67 -7.84 0.71 3.88
N ARG A 68 -8.41 1.01 2.72
CA ARG A 68 -8.61 2.37 2.22
C ARG A 68 -10.06 2.60 1.87
N ALA A 69 -10.59 3.74 2.29
CA ALA A 69 -11.81 4.33 1.74
C ALA A 69 -11.45 5.61 1.00
N SER A 70 -11.96 5.79 -0.23
CA SER A 70 -11.71 6.96 -1.06
C SER A 70 -13.01 7.62 -1.51
N THR A 71 -13.01 8.96 -1.59
CA THR A 71 -14.13 9.71 -2.18
C THR A 71 -14.26 9.50 -3.69
N GLU A 72 -13.27 8.90 -4.34
CA GLU A 72 -13.38 8.40 -5.71
C GLU A 72 -14.27 7.14 -5.81
N ASN A 73 -14.94 6.75 -4.70
CA ASN A 73 -15.76 5.55 -4.57
C ASN A 73 -14.98 4.22 -4.68
N PHE A 74 -13.74 4.23 -4.22
CA PHE A 74 -12.93 3.03 -4.09
C PHE A 74 -12.85 2.59 -2.63
N TYR A 75 -13.05 1.30 -2.41
CA TYR A 75 -12.68 0.64 -1.18
C TYR A 75 -11.60 -0.38 -1.52
N THR A 76 -10.43 -0.26 -0.93
CA THR A 76 -9.34 -1.21 -1.14
C THR A 76 -9.07 -1.96 0.15
N PHE A 77 -8.98 -3.26 0.05
CA PHE A 77 -8.51 -4.15 1.09
C PHE A 77 -7.26 -4.85 0.60
N GLY A 78 -6.21 -4.86 1.41
CA GLY A 78 -4.94 -5.49 1.09
C GLY A 78 -4.45 -6.37 2.22
N VAL A 79 -3.81 -7.48 1.87
CA VAL A 79 -3.05 -8.33 2.78
C VAL A 79 -1.69 -8.59 2.16
N GLN A 80 -0.66 -8.53 2.99
CA GLN A 80 0.72 -8.83 2.61
C GLN A 80 1.29 -9.84 3.59
N LEU A 81 1.94 -10.86 3.07
CA LEU A 81 2.67 -11.88 3.82
C LEU A 81 4.14 -11.77 3.44
N ARG A 82 5.02 -11.70 4.43
CA ARG A 82 6.43 -11.44 4.19
C ARG A 82 7.34 -12.35 5.03
N PRO A 83 7.72 -13.54 4.52
CA PRO A 83 8.85 -14.28 5.06
C PRO A 83 10.17 -13.53 4.84
N LYS A 84 11.03 -13.53 5.85
CA LYS A 84 12.27 -12.76 5.94
C LYS A 84 13.45 -13.65 6.30
N PHE A 85 14.60 -13.33 5.72
CA PHE A 85 15.85 -14.05 5.91
C PHE A 85 16.97 -13.06 6.21
N ALA A 86 17.45 -13.05 7.44
CA ALA A 86 18.56 -12.19 7.83
C ALA A 86 19.86 -12.63 7.11
N LEU A 87 20.57 -11.67 6.53
CA LEU A 87 21.86 -11.83 5.89
C LEU A 87 22.89 -10.91 6.57
N PRO A 88 24.19 -11.11 6.38
CA PRO A 88 25.23 -10.33 7.08
C PRO A 88 25.14 -8.80 6.86
N ILE A 89 24.63 -8.34 5.74
CA ILE A 89 24.54 -6.92 5.38
C ILE A 89 23.13 -6.46 5.04
N GLY A 90 22.10 -7.19 5.49
CA GLY A 90 20.71 -6.80 5.23
C GLY A 90 19.74 -7.93 5.45
N GLU A 91 18.55 -7.77 4.90
CA GLU A 91 17.45 -8.72 5.00
C GLU A 91 16.88 -9.01 3.61
N LEU A 92 16.88 -10.29 3.22
CA LEU A 92 16.14 -10.76 2.05
C LEU A 92 14.72 -11.07 2.48
N TYR A 93 13.72 -10.68 1.69
CA TYR A 93 12.33 -11.04 1.93
C TYR A 93 11.63 -11.44 0.64
N ILE A 94 10.63 -12.29 0.80
CA ILE A 94 9.65 -12.56 -0.25
C ILE A 94 8.37 -11.88 0.21
N GLU A 95 7.65 -11.23 -0.70
CA GLU A 95 6.37 -10.61 -0.38
C GLU A 95 5.29 -11.19 -1.29
N ASP A 96 4.29 -11.78 -0.66
CA ASP A 96 3.05 -12.20 -1.29
C ASP A 96 1.96 -11.20 -0.89
N ARG A 97 1.42 -10.48 -1.88
CA ARG A 97 0.45 -9.40 -1.68
C ARG A 97 -0.82 -9.68 -2.46
N MET A 98 -1.95 -9.53 -1.78
CA MET A 98 -3.28 -9.59 -2.37
C MET A 98 -3.97 -8.26 -2.13
N LEU A 99 -4.47 -7.63 -3.19
CA LEU A 99 -5.29 -6.42 -3.14
C LEU A 99 -6.64 -6.71 -3.76
N MET A 100 -7.70 -6.32 -3.07
CA MET A 100 -9.06 -6.32 -3.58
C MET A 100 -9.57 -4.88 -3.57
N ARG A 101 -9.92 -4.35 -4.73
CA ARG A 101 -10.49 -3.03 -4.89
C ARG A 101 -11.92 -3.13 -5.38
N LEU A 102 -12.83 -2.58 -4.58
CA LEU A 102 -14.24 -2.46 -4.92
C LEU A 102 -14.47 -1.08 -5.53
N VAL A 103 -14.87 -1.05 -6.80
CA VAL A 103 -15.09 0.19 -7.56
C VAL A 103 -16.57 0.38 -7.80
N SER A 104 -17.20 1.28 -7.04
CA SER A 104 -18.65 1.47 -7.12
C SER A 104 -19.07 2.30 -8.34
N ARG A 105 -18.20 3.13 -8.90
CA ARG A 105 -18.50 4.00 -10.05
C ARG A 105 -18.43 3.26 -11.39
N ASP A 106 -17.41 2.45 -11.58
CA ASP A 106 -17.10 1.80 -12.85
C ASP A 106 -17.65 0.38 -12.94
N GLN A 107 -18.40 -0.03 -11.91
CA GLN A 107 -19.19 -1.26 -11.91
C GLN A 107 -18.37 -2.55 -12.07
N TYR A 108 -17.14 -2.53 -11.58
CA TYR A 108 -16.28 -3.71 -11.52
C TYR A 108 -15.53 -3.80 -10.18
N ASN A 109 -15.07 -4.99 -9.86
CA ASN A 109 -14.13 -5.24 -8.77
C ASN A 109 -12.78 -5.62 -9.37
N ASP A 110 -11.74 -5.22 -8.71
CA ASP A 110 -10.37 -5.40 -9.16
C ASP A 110 -9.62 -6.23 -8.11
N PHE A 111 -9.11 -7.38 -8.51
CA PHE A 111 -8.28 -8.23 -7.68
C PHE A 111 -6.87 -8.29 -8.26
N VAL A 112 -5.88 -7.93 -7.45
CA VAL A 112 -4.47 -7.95 -7.84
C VAL A 112 -3.69 -8.84 -6.90
N HIS A 113 -3.02 -9.82 -7.44
CA HIS A 113 -2.07 -10.68 -6.74
C HIS A 113 -0.65 -10.32 -7.19
N THR A 114 0.26 -10.12 -6.24
CA THR A 114 1.65 -9.75 -6.50
C THR A 114 2.58 -10.66 -5.72
N LEU A 115 3.53 -11.27 -6.40
CA LEU A 115 4.63 -12.01 -5.79
C LEU A 115 5.94 -11.30 -6.12
N SER A 116 6.72 -10.96 -5.11
CA SER A 116 7.96 -10.20 -5.28
C SER A 116 9.05 -10.66 -4.30
N VAL A 117 10.27 -10.37 -4.66
CA VAL A 117 11.47 -10.57 -3.83
C VAL A 117 12.10 -9.22 -3.59
N GLY A 118 12.46 -8.93 -2.36
CA GLY A 118 13.13 -7.70 -1.99
C GLY A 118 14.35 -7.93 -1.12
N TYR A 119 15.26 -6.99 -1.19
CA TYR A 119 16.44 -6.93 -0.36
C TYR A 119 16.53 -5.58 0.32
N MET A 120 16.64 -5.60 1.63
CA MET A 120 16.69 -4.41 2.46
C MET A 120 18.02 -4.29 3.15
N MET A 121 18.68 -3.17 2.91
CA MET A 121 19.90 -2.73 3.57
C MET A 121 19.59 -1.58 4.54
N GLN A 122 20.60 -1.11 5.25
CA GLN A 122 20.46 -0.02 6.23
C GLN A 122 19.82 1.26 5.65
N TYR A 123 20.17 1.63 4.41
CA TYR A 123 19.77 2.90 3.79
C TYR A 123 19.00 2.73 2.48
N VAL A 124 18.91 1.53 1.95
CA VAL A 124 18.27 1.26 0.66
C VAL A 124 17.50 -0.04 0.72
N SER A 125 16.32 -0.06 0.13
CA SER A 125 15.54 -1.27 -0.14
C SER A 125 15.26 -1.36 -1.63
N VAL A 126 15.40 -2.55 -2.19
CA VAL A 126 15.06 -2.85 -3.58
C VAL A 126 14.14 -4.06 -3.61
N GLN A 127 13.07 -3.97 -4.39
CA GLN A 127 12.09 -5.04 -4.55
C GLN A 127 11.70 -5.15 -6.02
N VAL A 128 11.60 -6.37 -6.52
CA VAL A 128 11.12 -6.68 -7.88
C VAL A 128 10.22 -7.90 -7.85
N GLY A 129 9.28 -7.96 -8.75
CA GLY A 129 8.35 -9.07 -8.83
C GLY A 129 7.40 -9.00 -10.00
N MET A 130 6.32 -9.74 -9.90
CA MET A 130 5.28 -9.83 -10.92
C MET A 130 3.90 -9.70 -10.26
N SER A 131 2.97 -9.07 -10.95
CA SER A 131 1.56 -8.98 -10.56
C SER A 131 0.67 -9.59 -11.61
N ASN A 132 -0.42 -10.18 -11.16
CA ASN A 132 -1.54 -10.64 -11.99
C ASN A 132 -2.78 -9.89 -11.53
N ARG A 133 -3.58 -9.42 -12.49
CA ARG A 133 -4.78 -8.64 -12.23
C ARG A 133 -6.00 -9.30 -12.86
N VAL A 134 -7.06 -9.42 -12.07
CA VAL A 134 -8.35 -9.94 -12.52
C VAL A 134 -9.41 -8.88 -12.26
N ILE A 135 -10.08 -8.45 -13.32
CA ILE A 135 -11.19 -7.49 -13.27
C ILE A 135 -12.50 -8.28 -13.32
N ILE A 136 -13.32 -8.13 -12.30
CA ILE A 136 -14.59 -8.84 -12.12
C ILE A 136 -15.72 -7.82 -12.29
N PRO A 137 -16.50 -7.86 -13.39
CA PRO A 137 -17.66 -7.00 -13.55
C PRO A 137 -18.70 -7.22 -12.45
N VAL A 138 -19.37 -6.17 -12.03
CA VAL A 138 -20.45 -6.27 -11.04
C VAL A 138 -21.77 -6.62 -11.74
N PRO A 139 -22.42 -7.76 -11.43
CA PRO A 139 -23.52 -8.33 -12.22
C PRO A 139 -24.79 -7.46 -12.29
N TYR A 140 -24.95 -6.50 -11.39
CA TYR A 140 -26.22 -5.77 -11.24
C TYR A 140 -26.54 -4.75 -12.35
N LEU A 141 -25.57 -4.45 -13.23
CA LEU A 141 -25.68 -3.34 -14.16
C LEU A 141 -25.45 -3.73 -15.63
N HIS A 142 -25.04 -4.96 -15.89
CA HIS A 142 -24.83 -5.45 -17.23
C HIS A 142 -25.74 -6.64 -17.52
N HIS A 143 -26.71 -6.45 -18.43
CA HIS A 143 -27.53 -7.52 -18.98
C HIS A 143 -26.78 -8.40 -20.00
N SER A 144 -25.49 -8.24 -20.15
CA SER A 144 -24.68 -9.02 -21.10
C SER A 144 -23.63 -9.85 -20.34
N ASN A 145 -23.25 -10.96 -20.92
CA ASN A 145 -22.22 -11.89 -20.48
C ASN A 145 -20.89 -11.15 -20.22
N ALA A 146 -20.74 -10.54 -19.05
CA ALA A 146 -19.54 -9.85 -18.69
C ALA A 146 -18.44 -10.88 -18.43
N GLU A 147 -17.51 -11.02 -19.33
CA GLU A 147 -16.37 -11.91 -19.23
C GLU A 147 -15.37 -11.38 -18.20
N LEU A 148 -14.79 -12.29 -17.41
CA LEU A 148 -13.63 -11.97 -16.57
C LEU A 148 -12.48 -11.51 -17.44
N ILE A 149 -11.97 -10.31 -17.18
CA ILE A 149 -10.79 -9.80 -17.87
C ILE A 149 -9.57 -10.13 -16.98
N SER A 150 -8.74 -11.03 -17.49
CA SER A 150 -7.45 -11.33 -16.84
C SER A 150 -6.36 -10.57 -17.58
N GLU A 151 -5.66 -9.69 -16.85
CA GLU A 151 -4.45 -9.06 -17.34
C GLU A 151 -3.26 -9.92 -16.93
N PRO A 152 -2.50 -10.47 -17.89
CA PRO A 152 -1.36 -11.31 -17.59
C PRO A 152 -0.25 -10.51 -16.91
N PHE A 153 0.72 -11.23 -16.37
CA PHE A 153 1.82 -10.76 -15.56
C PHE A 153 2.42 -9.41 -16.02
N ASP A 154 2.35 -8.44 -15.12
CA ASP A 154 3.06 -7.17 -15.26
C ASP A 154 4.18 -7.10 -14.22
N MET A 155 5.29 -6.49 -14.59
CA MET A 155 6.44 -6.36 -13.70
C MET A 155 6.16 -5.30 -12.62
N VAL A 156 6.47 -5.62 -11.38
CA VAL A 156 6.45 -4.68 -10.26
C VAL A 156 7.85 -4.43 -9.74
N TYR A 157 8.07 -3.19 -9.28
CA TYR A 157 9.34 -2.79 -8.70
C TYR A 157 9.14 -1.72 -7.62
N ARG A 158 10.10 -1.67 -6.69
CA ARG A 158 10.23 -0.63 -5.67
C ARG A 158 11.70 -0.42 -5.37
N VAL A 159 12.13 0.82 -5.36
CA VAL A 159 13.44 1.24 -4.89
C VAL A 159 13.21 2.37 -3.89
N GLU A 160 13.69 2.20 -2.67
CA GLU A 160 13.48 3.14 -1.58
C GLU A 160 14.79 3.43 -0.87
N ALA A 161 15.09 4.70 -0.66
CA ALA A 161 16.23 5.18 0.10
C ALA A 161 15.74 5.80 1.42
N PHE A 162 16.47 5.53 2.51
CA PHE A 162 16.15 6.00 3.86
C PHE A 162 17.25 6.86 4.42
N VAL A 163 16.87 7.93 5.09
CA VAL A 163 17.76 8.72 5.96
C VAL A 163 17.27 8.54 7.40
N ARG A 164 18.09 7.88 8.24
CA ARG A 164 17.78 7.59 9.64
C ARG A 164 18.93 8.04 10.52
N PRO A 165 18.92 9.28 11.00
CA PRO A 165 19.94 9.73 11.93
C PRO A 165 19.85 8.93 13.23
N GLN A 166 20.96 8.36 13.69
CA GLN A 166 21.00 7.47 14.86
C GLN A 166 20.49 8.11 16.16
N THR A 167 20.56 9.45 16.26
CA THR A 167 20.24 10.22 17.45
C THR A 167 18.96 11.06 17.32
N SER A 168 18.29 11.02 16.18
CA SER A 168 17.11 11.84 15.92
C SER A 168 15.84 11.00 15.83
N PRO A 169 14.73 11.46 16.38
CA PRO A 169 13.43 10.80 16.28
C PRO A 169 12.78 10.92 14.89
N TRP A 170 13.38 11.70 13.97
CA TRP A 170 12.83 11.86 12.63
C TRP A 170 13.52 10.96 11.60
N ASN A 171 12.79 10.57 10.60
CA ASN A 171 13.27 9.77 9.47
C ASN A 171 12.65 10.30 8.17
N ILE A 172 13.36 10.14 7.07
CA ILE A 172 12.89 10.52 5.72
C ILE A 172 13.11 9.35 4.78
N SER A 173 12.17 9.11 3.89
CA SER A 173 12.33 8.15 2.78
C SER A 173 12.00 8.80 1.44
N LEU A 174 12.70 8.36 0.41
CA LEU A 174 12.44 8.64 -1.00
C LEU A 174 12.25 7.31 -1.72
N CYS A 175 11.13 7.14 -2.40
CA CYS A 175 10.81 5.88 -3.07
C CYS A 175 10.34 6.12 -4.50
N VAL A 176 10.76 5.23 -5.39
CA VAL A 176 10.22 5.08 -6.74
C VAL A 176 9.67 3.67 -6.87
N SER A 177 8.40 3.54 -7.24
CA SER A 177 7.71 2.26 -7.32
C SER A 177 6.53 2.32 -8.28
N ASN A 178 6.12 1.20 -8.87
CA ASN A 178 4.82 1.10 -9.52
C ASN A 178 3.77 0.39 -8.64
N MET A 179 4.07 0.15 -7.37
CA MET A 179 3.14 -0.44 -6.41
C MET A 179 3.19 0.26 -5.06
N ASP A 180 2.06 0.31 -4.37
CA ASP A 180 1.97 0.68 -2.95
C ASP A 180 0.98 -0.26 -2.22
N ASN A 181 0.66 0.05 -0.98
CA ASN A 181 -0.22 -0.78 -0.15
C ASN A 181 -1.68 -0.86 -0.68
N TYR A 182 -2.06 -0.01 -1.63
CA TYR A 182 -3.46 0.15 -2.06
C TYR A 182 -3.65 0.03 -3.57
N GLN A 183 -2.56 0.00 -4.35
CA GLN A 183 -2.62 -0.05 -5.80
C GLN A 183 -1.36 -0.64 -6.41
N VAL A 184 -1.53 -1.24 -7.58
CA VAL A 184 -0.43 -1.66 -8.47
C VAL A 184 -0.70 -1.02 -9.82
N GLU A 185 0.30 -0.28 -10.32
CA GLU A 185 0.26 0.38 -11.62
C GLU A 185 1.07 -0.39 -12.65
N ARG A 186 0.90 -0.07 -13.91
CA ARG A 186 1.72 -0.62 -14.99
C ARG A 186 3.19 -0.25 -14.78
N MET A 187 4.10 -1.09 -15.26
CA MET A 187 5.55 -0.87 -15.14
C MET A 187 5.99 0.52 -15.60
N TRP A 188 5.35 1.07 -16.62
CA TRP A 188 5.65 2.40 -17.20
C TRP A 188 4.92 3.58 -16.53
N GLN A 189 4.24 3.34 -15.41
CA GLN A 189 3.54 4.35 -14.61
C GLN A 189 4.12 4.44 -13.20
N PRO A 190 5.35 4.97 -13.04
CA PRO A 190 5.98 5.06 -11.74
C PRO A 190 5.27 6.05 -10.83
N MET A 191 5.35 5.75 -9.56
CA MET A 191 4.96 6.60 -8.45
C MET A 191 6.20 7.02 -7.69
N PHE A 192 6.33 8.30 -7.44
CA PHE A 192 7.38 8.89 -6.63
C PHE A 192 6.80 9.24 -5.26
N TYR A 193 7.49 8.83 -4.21
CA TYR A 193 7.11 9.10 -2.83
C TYR A 193 8.22 9.85 -2.13
N LEU A 194 7.82 10.84 -1.35
CA LEU A 194 8.64 11.46 -0.33
C LEU A 194 7.89 11.29 0.98
N GLY A 195 8.46 10.58 1.94
CA GLY A 195 7.87 10.34 3.24
C GLY A 195 8.77 10.86 4.35
N GLY A 196 8.14 11.31 5.43
CA GLY A 196 8.81 11.63 6.67
C GLY A 196 7.97 11.16 7.85
N TRP A 197 8.64 10.73 8.91
CA TRP A 197 7.97 10.37 10.16
C TRP A 197 8.81 10.82 11.36
N TYR A 198 8.11 11.10 12.44
CA TYR A 198 8.66 11.57 13.69
C TYR A 198 8.13 10.73 14.84
N ASP A 199 9.02 10.04 15.55
CA ASP A 199 8.70 9.30 16.75
C ASP A 199 8.55 10.27 17.92
N ILE A 200 7.31 10.47 18.40
CA ILE A 200 6.99 11.33 19.55
C ILE A 200 7.50 10.67 20.82
N ASN A 201 7.31 9.34 20.92
CA ASN A 201 7.79 8.46 21.98
C ASN A 201 7.83 7.02 21.46
N ASP A 202 8.09 6.06 22.35
CA ASP A 202 8.19 4.63 21.98
C ASP A 202 6.90 4.05 21.39
N HIS A 203 5.75 4.68 21.67
CA HIS A 203 4.43 4.21 21.21
C HIS A 203 3.84 5.05 20.07
N TRP A 204 4.13 6.33 20.00
CA TRP A 204 3.48 7.22 19.04
C TRP A 204 4.45 7.77 18.00
N CYS A 205 4.03 7.68 16.76
CA CYS A 205 4.71 8.25 15.62
C CYS A 205 3.73 9.03 14.75
N VAL A 206 4.14 10.20 14.25
CA VAL A 206 3.39 10.93 13.23
C VAL A 206 4.08 10.77 11.88
N ARG A 207 3.28 10.75 10.81
CA ARG A 207 3.75 10.53 9.44
C ARG A 207 3.18 11.58 8.50
N LEU A 208 4.03 12.05 7.60
CA LEU A 208 3.65 12.90 6.48
C LEU A 208 4.26 12.33 5.21
N SER A 209 3.49 12.20 4.16
CA SER A 209 4.03 11.74 2.87
C SER A 209 3.36 12.43 1.70
N GLY A 210 4.13 12.63 0.64
CA GLY A 210 3.66 13.06 -0.67
C GLY A 210 3.87 11.95 -1.69
N LYS A 211 2.92 11.78 -2.59
CA LYS A 211 2.98 10.86 -3.72
C LYS A 211 2.68 11.61 -5.01
N MET A 212 3.43 11.33 -6.05
CA MET A 212 3.18 11.80 -7.40
C MET A 212 3.22 10.63 -8.37
N LYS A 213 2.22 10.49 -9.22
CA LYS A 213 2.14 9.50 -10.28
C LYS A 213 2.44 10.15 -11.63
N LEU A 214 3.31 9.50 -12.39
CA LEU A 214 3.58 9.86 -13.77
C LEU A 214 3.09 8.75 -14.70
N ALA A 215 2.65 9.12 -15.90
CA ALA A 215 2.34 8.20 -16.97
C ALA A 215 3.29 8.39 -18.15
N GLY A 216 3.53 7.34 -18.94
CA GLY A 216 4.32 7.40 -20.16
C GLY A 216 5.83 7.59 -20.00
N MET A 217 6.38 7.40 -18.81
CA MET A 217 7.78 7.70 -18.50
C MET A 217 8.78 6.93 -19.39
N PHE A 218 8.53 5.64 -19.65
CA PHE A 218 9.41 4.83 -20.50
C PHE A 218 9.26 5.07 -22.02
N HIS A 219 8.26 5.85 -22.42
CA HIS A 219 8.03 6.24 -23.81
C HIS A 219 8.52 7.65 -24.14
N LEU A 220 9.35 8.25 -23.28
CA LEU A 220 9.86 9.63 -23.38
C LEU A 220 8.73 10.68 -23.45
N ASN A 221 7.54 10.34 -22.99
CA ASN A 221 6.35 11.19 -22.94
C ASN A 221 5.80 11.21 -21.51
N ALA A 222 6.68 11.48 -20.56
CA ALA A 222 6.29 11.55 -19.16
C ALA A 222 5.37 12.74 -18.90
N HIS A 223 4.20 12.49 -18.37
CA HIS A 223 3.26 13.52 -17.95
C HIS A 223 2.69 13.21 -16.56
N TYR A 224 2.33 14.27 -15.87
CA TYR A 224 1.66 14.19 -14.58
C TYR A 224 0.31 13.48 -14.74
N TYR A 225 -0.02 12.60 -13.79
CA TYR A 225 -1.27 11.88 -13.75
C TYR A 225 -2.05 12.13 -12.46
N ALA A 226 -1.41 12.03 -11.31
CA ALA A 226 -2.04 12.24 -10.02
C ALA A 226 -1.03 12.64 -8.94
N SER A 227 -1.49 13.31 -7.90
CA SER A 227 -0.70 13.56 -6.69
C SER A 227 -1.58 13.40 -5.44
N GLU A 228 -0.94 13.08 -4.33
CA GLU A 228 -1.59 12.87 -3.04
C GLU A 228 -0.64 13.30 -1.92
N VAL A 229 -1.16 14.00 -0.93
CA VAL A 229 -0.47 14.25 0.34
C VAL A 229 -1.25 13.51 1.43
N ARG A 230 -0.53 12.80 2.29
CA ARG A 230 -1.08 12.03 3.41
C ARG A 230 -0.47 12.51 4.71
N PHE A 231 -1.32 12.61 5.71
CA PHE A 231 -0.94 12.81 7.09
C PHE A 231 -1.53 11.70 7.96
N GLY A 232 -0.78 11.19 8.91
CA GLY A 232 -1.23 10.11 9.76
C GLY A 232 -0.51 10.00 11.08
N ALA A 233 -1.05 9.16 11.93
CA ALA A 233 -0.47 8.75 13.20
C ALA A 233 -0.40 7.23 13.28
N GLU A 234 0.63 6.73 13.91
CA GLU A 234 0.86 5.33 14.19
C GLU A 234 1.00 5.12 15.69
N TYR A 235 0.39 4.05 16.17
CA TYR A 235 0.55 3.57 17.55
C TYR A 235 1.27 2.22 17.52
N LYS A 236 2.33 2.10 18.32
CA LYS A 236 3.15 0.90 18.51
C LYS A 236 2.85 0.28 19.88
N PHE A 237 2.65 -1.03 19.91
CA PHE A 237 2.30 -1.77 21.13
C PHE A 237 3.51 -2.41 21.77
#